data_de7822b7c4531856c40eb8f1e15c3118
#
_entry.id   de7822b7c4531856c40eb8f1e15c3118
#
_cell.length_a   1.000
_cell.length_b   1.000
_cell.length_c   1.000
_cell.angle_alpha   90.00
_cell.angle_beta   90.00
_cell.angle_gamma   90.00
#
_symmetry.space_group_name_H-M   'P 1'
#
loop_
_entity.id
_entity.type
_entity.pdbx_description
1 polymer ?
#
loop_
_entity_poly.entity_id
_entity_poly.type
_entity_poly.pdbx_seq_one_letter_code
_entity_poly.pdbx_strand_id
1 'polypeptide(L)'
;MYKNLLNCLALVLLLSSCSGIAPHISVVCEENNVGNCIVKWETAPVIKGNVKVYASTDPDLIPEDIPVAIASISDQRMTIITTDPTQRYYYTLVFADKYRVKIATRNINIPGIQNFRDLGGYASHTTQKKVRWGMLYRSAEIDSLECCSRKELKNIGIKTIIDLRTSAEYGKTTPLQKKFKVVHIPIAIGDMQNILKGIQQEKIKSDTVYRMVEQMNREIVGQYTKEFHQIFEILLDKNNYPVVVHCSSGKGRTGIVSALILAALGVNEDIIMEDYRLSNDYFNIPSASKYAYQLPVRSQEAITTLFSAREDFLNAAKDEIEKKYGDIDTYLQKGIGLSKNEIKRLQSILLTDNE
;
A
#
# COMPACT_ATOMS: atom_id res chain seq x y z
N MET A 1 10.46 -68.07 8.34
CA MET A 1 11.20 -66.80 8.12
C MET A 1 10.41 -65.74 7.32
N TYR A 2 9.21 -66.01 6.81
CA TYR A 2 8.40 -65.06 6.02
C TYR A 2 7.35 -64.24 6.79
N LYS A 3 6.99 -64.65 8.04
CA LYS A 3 5.97 -63.94 8.83
C LYS A 3 6.46 -62.61 9.46
N ASN A 4 7.78 -62.47 9.64
CA ASN A 4 8.32 -61.21 10.24
C ASN A 4 8.60 -60.12 9.23
N LEU A 5 8.69 -60.44 7.91
CA LEU A 5 8.86 -59.46 6.85
C LEU A 5 7.56 -58.70 6.52
N LEU A 6 6.39 -59.37 6.65
CA LEU A 6 5.09 -58.74 6.41
C LEU A 6 4.71 -57.72 7.50
N ASN A 7 5.11 -57.97 8.75
CA ASN A 7 4.85 -57.05 9.86
C ASN A 7 5.70 -55.78 9.81
N CYS A 8 6.94 -55.87 9.26
CA CYS A 8 7.77 -54.69 9.03
C CYS A 8 7.27 -53.82 7.86
N LEU A 9 6.70 -54.44 6.80
CA LEU A 9 6.15 -53.69 5.66
C LEU A 9 4.84 -52.98 6.04
N ALA A 10 4.00 -53.57 6.90
CA ALA A 10 2.80 -52.94 7.38
C ALA A 10 3.04 -51.76 8.37
N LEU A 11 4.16 -51.79 9.09
CA LEU A 11 4.52 -50.69 10.00
C LEU A 11 5.15 -49.49 9.27
N VAL A 12 5.78 -49.72 8.12
CA VAL A 12 6.36 -48.64 7.28
C VAL A 12 5.27 -47.88 6.51
N LEU A 13 4.14 -48.51 6.21
CA LEU A 13 2.99 -47.90 5.53
C LEU A 13 2.12 -47.02 6.47
N LEU A 14 2.31 -47.11 7.79
CA LEU A 14 1.60 -46.26 8.76
C LEU A 14 2.39 -45.03 9.17
N LEU A 15 3.62 -44.84 8.66
CA LEU A 15 4.44 -43.64 8.87
C LEU A 15 4.45 -42.69 7.67
N SER A 16 3.62 -42.91 6.66
CA SER A 16 3.24 -41.84 5.73
C SER A 16 2.36 -40.82 6.49
N SER A 17 2.98 -40.20 7.46
CA SER A 17 2.48 -38.96 8.07
C SER A 17 2.17 -38.00 6.93
N CYS A 18 0.89 -37.69 6.76
CA CYS A 18 0.43 -36.56 5.96
C CYS A 18 1.24 -35.31 6.33
N SER A 19 2.32 -35.05 5.66
CA SER A 19 2.82 -33.69 5.51
C SER A 19 1.81 -32.96 4.62
N GLY A 20 0.63 -32.68 5.18
CA GLY A 20 -0.38 -31.91 4.49
C GLY A 20 0.24 -30.57 4.13
N ILE A 21 0.28 -30.29 2.83
CA ILE A 21 0.65 -28.95 2.33
C ILE A 21 -0.20 -27.95 3.09
N ALA A 22 0.45 -26.97 3.74
CA ALA A 22 -0.27 -25.91 4.44
C ALA A 22 -1.24 -25.24 3.47
N PRO A 23 -2.50 -25.02 3.84
CA PRO A 23 -3.46 -24.39 2.94
C PRO A 23 -3.04 -22.97 2.63
N HIS A 24 -3.19 -22.60 1.38
CA HIS A 24 -3.15 -21.18 1.00
C HIS A 24 -4.45 -20.54 1.45
N ILE A 25 -4.37 -19.48 2.26
CA ILE A 25 -5.51 -18.74 2.80
C ILE A 25 -5.40 -17.30 2.32
N SER A 26 -6.32 -16.90 1.44
CA SER A 26 -6.48 -15.52 1.00
C SER A 26 -7.54 -14.84 1.84
N VAL A 27 -7.26 -13.65 2.35
CA VAL A 27 -8.19 -12.86 3.15
C VAL A 27 -8.19 -11.42 2.67
N VAL A 28 -9.39 -10.84 2.53
CA VAL A 28 -9.61 -9.42 2.22
C VAL A 28 -10.48 -8.81 3.32
N CYS A 29 -10.12 -7.61 3.75
CA CYS A 29 -10.88 -6.82 4.71
C CYS A 29 -11.22 -5.46 4.11
N GLU A 30 -12.51 -5.16 4.03
CA GLU A 30 -13.04 -3.91 3.46
C GLU A 30 -13.94 -3.23 4.48
N GLU A 31 -13.87 -1.93 4.58
CA GLU A 31 -14.79 -1.14 5.40
C GLU A 31 -16.06 -0.85 4.57
N ASN A 32 -17.22 -1.06 5.17
CA ASN A 32 -18.49 -0.66 4.55
C ASN A 32 -18.84 0.80 4.88
N ASN A 33 -19.91 1.31 4.26
CA ASN A 33 -20.35 2.70 4.40
C ASN A 33 -20.74 3.12 5.84
N VAL A 34 -20.90 2.17 6.76
CA VAL A 34 -21.25 2.44 8.17
C VAL A 34 -20.08 2.14 9.12
N GLY A 35 -18.88 1.92 8.60
CA GLY A 35 -17.67 1.73 9.40
C GLY A 35 -17.46 0.32 9.94
N ASN A 36 -18.24 -0.68 9.51
CA ASN A 36 -18.01 -2.06 9.88
C ASN A 36 -17.02 -2.72 8.91
N CYS A 37 -16.23 -3.68 9.39
CA CYS A 37 -15.30 -4.42 8.57
C CYS A 37 -15.97 -5.68 7.98
N ILE A 38 -15.98 -5.79 6.64
CA ILE A 38 -16.38 -6.99 5.92
C ILE A 38 -15.14 -7.80 5.60
N VAL A 39 -15.03 -8.99 6.17
CA VAL A 39 -13.93 -9.91 5.90
C VAL A 39 -14.43 -11.01 4.98
N LYS A 40 -13.67 -11.28 3.90
CA LYS A 40 -13.90 -12.37 2.96
C LYS A 40 -12.66 -13.24 2.91
N TRP A 41 -12.83 -14.56 2.74
CA TRP A 41 -11.69 -15.48 2.65
C TRP A 41 -11.94 -16.63 1.70
N GLU A 42 -10.84 -17.17 1.19
CA GLU A 42 -10.78 -18.40 0.42
C GLU A 42 -9.66 -19.29 0.95
N THR A 43 -9.86 -20.60 0.88
CA THR A 43 -8.84 -21.57 1.33
C THR A 43 -8.62 -22.64 0.26
N ALA A 44 -7.38 -22.93 -0.07
CA ALA A 44 -6.99 -23.96 -1.02
C ALA A 44 -5.84 -24.82 -0.46
N PRO A 45 -6.04 -26.12 -0.18
CA PRO A 45 -7.32 -26.85 -0.25
C PRO A 45 -8.35 -26.34 0.77
N VAL A 46 -9.61 -26.68 0.55
CA VAL A 46 -10.70 -26.35 1.46
C VAL A 46 -10.45 -26.99 2.82
N ILE A 47 -10.50 -26.17 3.88
CA ILE A 47 -10.40 -26.60 5.27
C ILE A 47 -11.74 -26.49 5.97
N LYS A 48 -12.01 -27.42 6.89
CA LYS A 48 -13.25 -27.46 7.70
C LYS A 48 -13.00 -26.82 9.07
N GLY A 49 -14.05 -26.35 9.71
CA GLY A 49 -14.02 -25.78 11.04
C GLY A 49 -14.47 -24.33 11.08
N ASN A 50 -14.05 -23.63 12.12
CA ASN A 50 -14.40 -22.25 12.34
C ASN A 50 -13.20 -21.32 12.09
N VAL A 51 -13.51 -20.08 11.74
CA VAL A 51 -12.58 -18.96 11.82
C VAL A 51 -12.95 -18.11 13.04
N LYS A 52 -11.97 -17.86 13.89
CA LYS A 52 -12.08 -16.95 15.05
C LYS A 52 -11.35 -15.66 14.70
N VAL A 53 -11.95 -14.53 15.03
CA VAL A 53 -11.37 -13.21 14.78
C VAL A 53 -11.06 -12.53 16.09
N TYR A 54 -9.84 -12.05 16.21
CA TYR A 54 -9.37 -11.24 17.32
C TYR A 54 -9.01 -9.85 16.83
N ALA A 55 -9.21 -8.83 17.64
CA ALA A 55 -9.01 -7.43 17.24
C ALA A 55 -8.16 -6.67 18.26
N SER A 56 -7.34 -5.76 17.76
CA SER A 56 -6.58 -4.81 18.57
C SER A 56 -6.41 -3.49 17.80
N THR A 57 -6.16 -2.41 18.51
CA THR A 57 -5.69 -1.14 17.92
C THR A 57 -4.18 -1.10 17.75
N ASP A 58 -3.44 -2.06 18.33
CA ASP A 58 -2.01 -2.25 18.16
C ASP A 58 -1.75 -3.36 17.13
N PRO A 59 -1.10 -3.05 15.97
CA PRO A 59 -0.83 -4.05 14.95
C PRO A 59 0.18 -5.13 15.38
N ASP A 60 1.02 -4.84 16.37
CA ASP A 60 2.05 -5.76 16.84
C ASP A 60 1.57 -6.65 18.01
N LEU A 61 0.48 -6.24 18.69
CA LEU A 61 -0.08 -6.97 19.84
C LEU A 61 -1.59 -7.17 19.70
N ILE A 62 -2.00 -8.34 19.22
CA ILE A 62 -3.41 -8.74 19.10
C ILE A 62 -3.64 -9.93 20.03
N PRO A 63 -4.20 -9.73 21.26
CA PRO A 63 -4.48 -10.83 22.19
C PRO A 63 -5.52 -11.80 21.60
N GLU A 64 -5.27 -13.11 21.74
CA GLU A 64 -6.17 -14.18 21.26
C GLU A 64 -7.02 -14.78 22.41
N ASP A 65 -7.36 -14.01 23.44
CA ASP A 65 -8.11 -14.50 24.60
C ASP A 65 -9.61 -14.62 24.29
N ILE A 66 -10.20 -13.56 23.74
CA ILE A 66 -11.64 -13.49 23.46
C ILE A 66 -11.85 -13.06 22.01
N PRO A 67 -12.41 -13.92 21.15
CA PRO A 67 -12.70 -13.57 19.77
C PRO A 67 -13.85 -12.54 19.71
N VAL A 68 -13.68 -11.52 18.87
CA VAL A 68 -14.72 -10.52 18.58
C VAL A 68 -15.79 -11.05 17.63
N ALA A 69 -15.46 -12.09 16.85
CA ALA A 69 -16.40 -12.76 15.96
C ALA A 69 -15.94 -14.21 15.68
N ILE A 70 -16.91 -15.08 15.40
CA ILE A 70 -16.68 -16.48 14.99
C ILE A 70 -17.64 -16.79 13.85
N ALA A 71 -17.15 -17.47 12.81
CA ALA A 71 -17.96 -17.97 11.69
C ALA A 71 -17.47 -19.34 11.24
N SER A 72 -18.28 -20.07 10.46
CA SER A 72 -17.80 -21.27 9.76
C SER A 72 -16.85 -20.85 8.62
N ILE A 73 -15.77 -21.62 8.42
CA ILE A 73 -14.87 -21.39 7.28
C ILE A 73 -15.62 -21.47 5.94
N SER A 74 -16.65 -22.33 5.89
CA SER A 74 -17.50 -22.49 4.69
C SER A 74 -18.33 -21.26 4.34
N ASP A 75 -18.53 -20.32 5.25
CA ASP A 75 -19.31 -19.10 5.01
C ASP A 75 -18.57 -18.11 4.11
N GLN A 76 -17.25 -18.23 4.03
CA GLN A 76 -16.34 -17.44 3.18
C GLN A 76 -16.43 -15.91 3.40
N ARG A 77 -17.25 -15.46 4.34
CA ARG A 77 -17.40 -14.03 4.69
C ARG A 77 -17.99 -13.85 6.09
N MET A 78 -17.66 -12.73 6.68
CA MET A 78 -18.34 -12.23 7.88
C MET A 78 -18.31 -10.71 7.93
N THR A 79 -19.18 -10.13 8.76
CA THR A 79 -19.12 -8.70 9.10
C THR A 79 -18.70 -8.57 10.56
N ILE A 80 -17.66 -7.81 10.81
CA ILE A 80 -17.19 -7.46 12.15
C ILE A 80 -17.76 -6.08 12.46
N ILE A 81 -18.56 -6.00 13.53
CA ILE A 81 -19.11 -4.74 13.99
C ILE A 81 -18.02 -4.01 14.77
N THR A 82 -17.64 -2.83 14.29
CA THR A 82 -16.65 -1.99 14.93
C THR A 82 -17.25 -1.26 16.12
N THR A 83 -16.68 -1.45 17.31
CA THR A 83 -17.20 -0.85 18.55
C THR A 83 -16.90 0.64 18.68
N ASP A 84 -15.78 1.10 18.10
CA ASP A 84 -15.40 2.51 18.01
C ASP A 84 -14.91 2.82 16.59
N PRO A 85 -15.74 3.43 15.73
CA PRO A 85 -15.38 3.74 14.35
C PRO A 85 -14.30 4.84 14.22
N THR A 86 -13.93 5.50 15.33
CA THR A 86 -12.84 6.49 15.34
C THR A 86 -11.47 5.87 15.53
N GLN A 87 -11.40 4.57 15.82
CA GLN A 87 -10.17 3.80 16.01
C GLN A 87 -9.91 2.90 14.82
N ARG A 88 -8.64 2.77 14.46
CA ARG A 88 -8.21 1.76 13.50
C ARG A 88 -8.00 0.43 14.20
N TYR A 89 -8.58 -0.64 13.64
CA TYR A 89 -8.41 -1.99 14.13
C TYR A 89 -7.55 -2.84 13.19
N TYR A 90 -6.80 -3.74 13.81
CA TYR A 90 -6.05 -4.81 13.17
C TYR A 90 -6.62 -6.13 13.68
N TYR A 91 -6.70 -7.12 12.80
CA TYR A 91 -7.36 -8.38 13.10
C TYR A 91 -6.41 -9.54 12.89
N THR A 92 -6.44 -10.52 13.80
CA THR A 92 -5.90 -11.86 13.59
C THR A 92 -7.07 -12.82 13.37
N LEU A 93 -7.08 -13.47 12.22
CA LEU A 93 -8.01 -14.54 11.89
C LEU A 93 -7.33 -15.88 12.14
N VAL A 94 -7.94 -16.71 12.98
CA VAL A 94 -7.44 -18.05 13.30
C VAL A 94 -8.37 -19.08 12.67
N PHE A 95 -7.91 -19.75 11.61
CA PHE A 95 -8.64 -20.76 10.88
C PHE A 95 -8.36 -22.15 11.47
N ALA A 96 -9.46 -22.88 11.82
CA ALA A 96 -9.41 -24.23 12.37
C ALA A 96 -8.46 -24.36 13.59
N ASP A 97 -8.35 -23.32 14.41
CA ASP A 97 -7.46 -23.20 15.57
C ASP A 97 -5.95 -23.40 15.26
N LYS A 98 -5.56 -23.30 14.00
CA LYS A 98 -4.22 -23.64 13.54
C LYS A 98 -3.56 -22.56 12.68
N TYR A 99 -4.26 -22.03 11.69
CA TYR A 99 -3.67 -21.12 10.70
C TYR A 99 -4.05 -19.68 11.01
N ARG A 100 -3.07 -18.80 11.07
CA ARG A 100 -3.25 -17.39 11.42
C ARG A 100 -3.03 -16.50 10.22
N VAL A 101 -3.88 -15.50 10.07
CA VAL A 101 -3.73 -14.45 9.06
C VAL A 101 -4.00 -13.11 9.72
N LYS A 102 -3.00 -12.24 9.74
CA LYS A 102 -3.14 -10.86 10.20
C LYS A 102 -3.60 -9.96 9.06
N ILE A 103 -4.61 -9.15 9.30
CA ILE A 103 -5.22 -8.28 8.30
C ILE A 103 -5.73 -6.97 8.91
N ALA A 104 -5.85 -5.95 8.08
CA ALA A 104 -6.54 -4.70 8.38
C ALA A 104 -7.22 -4.16 7.11
N THR A 105 -8.08 -3.16 7.24
CA THR A 105 -8.58 -2.42 6.08
C THR A 105 -7.43 -1.67 5.43
N ARG A 106 -7.30 -1.78 4.09
CA ARG A 106 -6.25 -1.08 3.35
C ARG A 106 -6.57 0.41 3.22
N ASN A 107 -7.76 0.71 2.71
CA ASN A 107 -8.23 2.09 2.62
C ASN A 107 -8.65 2.61 4.00
N ILE A 108 -8.30 3.84 4.29
CA ILE A 108 -8.67 4.52 5.53
C ILE A 108 -9.34 5.82 5.13
N ASN A 109 -10.63 5.92 5.45
CA ASN A 109 -11.43 7.06 5.08
C ASN A 109 -11.21 8.21 6.08
N ILE A 110 -10.32 9.15 5.73
CA ILE A 110 -10.08 10.37 6.51
C ILE A 110 -10.74 11.54 5.79
N PRO A 111 -11.72 12.23 6.39
CA PRO A 111 -12.38 13.35 5.75
C PRO A 111 -11.38 14.41 5.23
N GLY A 112 -11.52 14.80 3.97
CA GLY A 112 -10.66 15.78 3.32
C GLY A 112 -9.31 15.23 2.81
N ILE A 113 -8.99 13.96 3.04
CA ILE A 113 -7.80 13.30 2.48
C ILE A 113 -8.24 12.18 1.56
N GLN A 114 -7.89 12.27 0.28
CA GLN A 114 -8.17 11.22 -0.68
C GLN A 114 -6.99 10.24 -0.77
N ASN A 115 -7.27 9.05 -1.29
CA ASN A 115 -6.25 8.05 -1.63
C ASN A 115 -5.36 7.65 -0.44
N PHE A 116 -5.89 7.78 0.80
CA PHE A 116 -5.16 7.44 2.02
C PHE A 116 -5.27 5.95 2.30
N ARG A 117 -4.14 5.25 2.30
CA ARG A 117 -4.09 3.82 2.55
C ARG A 117 -2.79 3.33 3.15
N ASP A 118 -2.87 2.18 3.80
CA ASP A 118 -1.76 1.45 4.36
C ASP A 118 -1.09 0.57 3.29
N LEU A 119 0.23 0.53 3.27
CA LEU A 119 1.02 -0.36 2.42
C LEU A 119 1.35 -1.70 3.08
N GLY A 120 0.80 -1.97 4.27
CA GLY A 120 0.97 -3.23 4.99
C GLY A 120 0.28 -4.43 4.32
N GLY A 121 0.62 -5.63 4.79
CA GLY A 121 -0.01 -6.88 4.40
C GLY A 121 0.46 -7.48 3.07
N TYR A 122 1.24 -6.77 2.26
CA TYR A 122 1.80 -7.31 1.01
C TYR A 122 2.89 -8.34 1.31
N ALA A 123 2.85 -9.46 0.60
CA ALA A 123 3.84 -10.52 0.75
C ALA A 123 5.15 -10.16 0.05
N SER A 124 6.27 -10.36 0.73
CA SER A 124 7.61 -10.32 0.15
C SER A 124 7.95 -11.71 -0.40
N HIS A 125 8.18 -11.83 -1.70
CA HIS A 125 8.55 -13.09 -2.33
C HIS A 125 10.00 -13.49 -2.04
N THR A 126 10.86 -12.53 -1.68
CA THR A 126 12.28 -12.78 -1.39
C THR A 126 12.53 -13.29 0.03
N THR A 127 11.65 -12.94 0.98
CA THR A 127 11.84 -13.22 2.41
C THR A 127 10.75 -14.11 3.02
N GLN A 128 9.68 -14.40 2.29
CA GLN A 128 8.45 -15.06 2.78
C GLN A 128 7.79 -14.36 3.98
N LYS A 129 8.08 -13.07 4.15
CA LYS A 129 7.52 -12.19 5.18
C LYS A 129 6.43 -11.30 4.58
N LYS A 130 5.73 -10.57 5.41
CA LYS A 130 4.74 -9.57 4.96
C LYS A 130 5.15 -8.17 5.40
N VAL A 131 4.79 -7.17 4.61
CA VAL A 131 4.92 -5.77 5.00
C VAL A 131 4.06 -5.52 6.24
N ARG A 132 4.63 -4.93 7.28
CA ARG A 132 3.94 -4.62 8.54
C ARG A 132 2.80 -3.67 8.31
N TRP A 133 1.63 -3.99 8.86
CA TRP A 133 0.51 -3.07 8.94
C TRP A 133 0.82 -1.91 9.88
N GLY A 134 0.22 -0.75 9.61
CA GLY A 134 0.30 0.38 10.52
C GLY A 134 1.62 1.17 10.48
N MET A 135 2.56 0.84 9.60
CA MET A 135 3.87 1.46 9.55
C MET A 135 4.04 2.46 8.41
N LEU A 136 3.57 2.12 7.23
CA LEU A 136 3.79 2.91 6.02
C LEU A 136 2.48 3.17 5.30
N TYR A 137 2.23 4.45 5.02
CA TYR A 137 1.02 4.92 4.37
C TYR A 137 1.34 5.75 3.14
N ARG A 138 0.36 5.84 2.24
CA ARG A 138 0.39 6.77 1.11
C ARG A 138 -0.93 7.52 1.00
N SER A 139 -0.90 8.76 0.44
CA SER A 139 -2.12 9.54 0.27
C SER A 139 -2.00 10.59 -0.85
N ALA A 140 -3.12 11.22 -1.18
CA ALA A 140 -3.15 12.53 -1.81
C ALA A 140 -2.76 13.63 -0.80
N GLU A 141 -2.89 14.88 -1.19
CA GLU A 141 -2.51 16.03 -0.37
C GLU A 141 -3.15 16.06 1.02
N ILE A 142 -2.36 16.50 2.00
CA ILE A 142 -2.73 16.62 3.41
C ILE A 142 -2.58 18.08 3.83
N ASP A 143 -3.38 19.00 3.31
CA ASP A 143 -3.20 20.44 3.54
C ASP A 143 -4.15 21.03 4.56
N SER A 144 -5.39 21.11 4.19
CA SER A 144 -6.43 21.84 4.93
C SER A 144 -7.22 20.88 5.81
N LEU A 145 -6.55 20.33 6.84
CA LEU A 145 -7.22 19.38 7.70
C LEU A 145 -8.16 20.08 8.68
N GLU A 146 -9.42 19.67 8.66
CA GLU A 146 -10.35 19.94 9.72
C GLU A 146 -9.90 19.30 11.04
N CYS A 147 -10.51 19.71 12.15
CA CYS A 147 -10.14 19.21 13.47
C CYS A 147 -10.28 17.68 13.61
N CYS A 148 -11.35 17.12 13.00
CA CYS A 148 -11.62 15.68 12.97
C CYS A 148 -10.51 14.91 12.23
N SER A 149 -10.16 15.31 11.02
CA SER A 149 -9.14 14.64 10.21
C SER A 149 -7.76 14.65 10.87
N ARG A 150 -7.42 15.75 11.56
CA ARG A 150 -6.20 15.81 12.38
C ARG A 150 -6.24 14.85 13.55
N LYS A 151 -7.41 14.64 14.16
CA LYS A 151 -7.58 13.68 15.25
C LYS A 151 -7.40 12.25 14.74
N GLU A 152 -7.94 11.94 13.56
CA GLU A 152 -7.81 10.63 12.94
C GLU A 152 -6.37 10.29 12.57
N LEU A 153 -5.63 11.22 11.94
CA LEU A 153 -4.19 11.03 11.68
C LEU A 153 -3.40 10.77 12.98
N LYS A 154 -3.79 11.42 14.08
CA LYS A 154 -3.19 11.15 15.39
C LYS A 154 -3.57 9.78 15.93
N ASN A 155 -4.83 9.37 15.80
CA ASN A 155 -5.30 8.06 16.26
C ASN A 155 -4.60 6.92 15.51
N ILE A 156 -4.30 7.11 14.21
CA ILE A 156 -3.48 6.18 13.41
C ILE A 156 -2.01 6.20 13.86
N GLY A 157 -1.61 7.22 14.64
CA GLY A 157 -0.27 7.34 15.18
C GLY A 157 0.76 7.95 14.24
N ILE A 158 0.36 8.59 13.13
CA ILE A 158 1.30 9.21 12.17
C ILE A 158 2.28 10.12 12.88
N LYS A 159 3.59 9.89 12.67
CA LYS A 159 4.69 10.70 13.20
C LYS A 159 5.32 11.57 12.13
N THR A 160 5.59 10.99 10.96
CA THR A 160 6.31 11.66 9.89
C THR A 160 5.48 11.71 8.61
N ILE A 161 5.44 12.89 8.00
CA ILE A 161 4.80 13.16 6.71
C ILE A 161 5.90 13.53 5.72
N ILE A 162 6.05 12.77 4.64
CA ILE A 162 6.96 13.08 3.53
C ILE A 162 6.13 13.69 2.42
N ASP A 163 6.33 14.99 2.18
CA ASP A 163 5.64 15.75 1.15
C ASP A 163 6.52 15.89 -0.10
N LEU A 164 6.07 15.31 -1.21
CA LEU A 164 6.78 15.30 -2.48
C LEU A 164 6.43 16.50 -3.38
N ARG A 165 5.60 17.41 -2.91
CA ARG A 165 5.16 18.57 -3.69
C ARG A 165 6.22 19.66 -3.69
N THR A 166 6.23 20.45 -4.76
CA THR A 166 7.06 21.66 -4.85
C THR A 166 6.43 22.80 -4.03
N SER A 167 7.22 23.82 -3.72
CA SER A 167 6.72 25.02 -3.01
C SER A 167 5.60 25.74 -3.74
N ALA A 168 5.56 25.64 -5.07
CA ALA A 168 4.48 26.20 -5.88
C ALA A 168 3.13 25.46 -5.69
N GLU A 169 3.17 24.19 -5.29
CA GLU A 169 1.98 23.34 -5.10
C GLU A 169 1.36 23.46 -3.70
N TYR A 170 2.17 23.59 -2.64
CA TYR A 170 1.62 23.63 -1.26
C TYR A 170 1.50 25.04 -0.65
N GLY A 171 1.99 26.09 -1.33
CA GLY A 171 1.85 27.46 -0.88
C GLY A 171 2.60 27.78 0.43
N LYS A 172 2.08 28.75 1.20
CA LYS A 172 2.66 29.16 2.47
C LYS A 172 2.31 28.17 3.59
N THR A 173 3.31 27.78 4.38
CA THR A 173 3.28 26.91 5.58
C THR A 173 1.93 26.34 6.05
N THR A 174 1.83 25.01 6.02
CA THR A 174 0.66 24.31 6.53
C THR A 174 0.65 24.23 8.07
N PRO A 175 -0.52 24.28 8.73
CA PRO A 175 -0.65 24.08 10.18
C PRO A 175 -0.15 22.72 10.69
N LEU A 176 0.12 21.79 9.77
CA LEU A 176 0.60 20.41 10.05
C LEU A 176 1.96 20.37 10.72
N GLN A 177 2.90 21.25 10.34
CA GLN A 177 4.26 21.30 10.87
C GLN A 177 4.33 21.54 12.40
N LYS A 178 3.24 22.06 12.99
CA LYS A 178 3.15 22.22 14.45
C LYS A 178 2.86 20.92 15.21
N LYS A 179 2.40 19.88 14.51
CA LYS A 179 1.88 18.65 15.14
C LYS A 179 2.53 17.35 14.63
N PHE A 180 3.11 17.39 13.45
CA PHE A 180 3.76 16.26 12.78
C PHE A 180 5.15 16.68 12.31
N LYS A 181 6.08 15.73 12.23
CA LYS A 181 7.33 15.92 11.53
C LYS A 181 7.06 15.94 10.04
N VAL A 182 7.00 17.11 9.41
CA VAL A 182 6.81 17.25 7.98
C VAL A 182 8.17 17.44 7.31
N VAL A 183 8.51 16.58 6.35
CA VAL A 183 9.74 16.64 5.58
C VAL A 183 9.38 16.86 4.12
N HIS A 184 9.80 17.99 3.56
CA HIS A 184 9.60 18.33 2.16
C HIS A 184 10.77 17.79 1.32
N ILE A 185 10.45 16.89 0.38
CA ILE A 185 11.38 16.34 -0.60
C ILE A 185 10.76 16.55 -1.99
N PRO A 186 10.90 17.74 -2.58
CA PRO A 186 10.16 18.12 -3.76
C PRO A 186 10.61 17.35 -5.01
N ILE A 187 9.67 16.73 -5.68
CA ILE A 187 9.82 16.10 -7.00
C ILE A 187 8.95 16.89 -7.98
N ALA A 188 9.58 17.69 -8.84
CA ALA A 188 8.86 18.48 -9.82
C ALA A 188 8.39 17.61 -11.02
N ILE A 189 7.19 17.88 -11.52
CA ILE A 189 6.55 17.16 -12.65
C ILE A 189 6.08 18.15 -13.72
N GLY A 190 7.02 18.88 -14.32
CA GLY A 190 6.67 19.87 -15.34
C GLY A 190 5.75 20.99 -14.83
N ASP A 191 5.18 21.75 -15.73
CA ASP A 191 4.24 22.84 -15.42
C ASP A 191 2.79 22.34 -15.48
N MET A 192 2.32 21.79 -14.36
CA MET A 192 0.97 21.24 -14.23
C MET A 192 -0.12 22.30 -14.47
N GLN A 193 0.12 23.56 -14.11
CA GLN A 193 -0.84 24.63 -14.31
C GLN A 193 -1.06 24.91 -15.80
N ASN A 194 0.03 24.97 -16.58
CA ASN A 194 -0.07 25.15 -18.02
C ASN A 194 -0.69 23.93 -18.73
N ILE A 195 -0.43 22.72 -18.24
CA ILE A 195 -1.08 21.50 -18.76
C ILE A 195 -2.59 21.58 -18.53
N LEU A 196 -3.04 21.86 -17.32
CA LEU A 196 -4.46 21.98 -17.00
C LEU A 196 -5.14 23.10 -17.81
N LYS A 197 -4.48 24.26 -17.95
CA LYS A 197 -4.97 25.36 -18.79
C LYS A 197 -5.05 24.96 -20.27
N GLY A 198 -4.06 24.23 -20.77
CA GLY A 198 -4.07 23.72 -22.15
C GLY A 198 -5.20 22.71 -22.40
N ILE A 199 -5.50 21.87 -21.42
CA ILE A 199 -6.64 20.95 -21.47
C ILE A 199 -7.97 21.72 -21.46
N GLN A 200 -8.14 22.70 -20.55
CA GLN A 200 -9.34 23.54 -20.49
C GLN A 200 -9.62 24.29 -21.79
N GLN A 201 -8.56 24.69 -22.50
CA GLN A 201 -8.65 25.38 -23.80
C GLN A 201 -8.73 24.43 -24.99
N GLU A 202 -8.89 23.11 -24.77
CA GLU A 202 -8.90 22.05 -25.80
C GLU A 202 -7.62 21.99 -26.69
N LYS A 203 -6.53 22.62 -26.25
CA LYS A 203 -5.22 22.61 -26.95
C LYS A 203 -4.44 21.32 -26.68
N ILE A 204 -4.62 20.73 -25.50
CA ILE A 204 -3.98 19.49 -25.08
C ILE A 204 -5.05 18.40 -24.99
N LYS A 205 -4.91 17.38 -25.85
CA LYS A 205 -5.84 16.25 -25.94
C LYS A 205 -5.36 15.08 -25.08
N SER A 206 -6.22 14.09 -24.86
CA SER A 206 -5.96 12.88 -24.06
C SER A 206 -4.69 12.15 -24.49
N ASP A 207 -4.45 11.95 -25.81
CA ASP A 207 -3.24 11.28 -26.32
C ASP A 207 -1.95 12.05 -26.02
N THR A 208 -2.03 13.37 -26.00
CA THR A 208 -0.89 14.22 -25.63
C THR A 208 -0.62 14.11 -24.14
N VAL A 209 -1.67 14.19 -23.32
CA VAL A 209 -1.58 13.98 -21.86
C VAL A 209 -0.96 12.63 -21.55
N TYR A 210 -1.41 11.57 -22.22
CA TYR A 210 -0.89 10.23 -22.05
C TYR A 210 0.63 10.19 -22.20
N ARG A 211 1.16 10.67 -23.34
CA ARG A 211 2.61 10.74 -23.60
C ARG A 211 3.35 11.63 -22.61
N MET A 212 2.73 12.74 -22.17
CA MET A 212 3.31 13.63 -21.17
C MET A 212 3.48 12.93 -19.82
N VAL A 213 2.47 12.17 -19.37
CA VAL A 213 2.54 11.45 -18.09
C VAL A 213 3.58 10.33 -18.14
N GLU A 214 3.66 9.56 -19.24
CA GLU A 214 4.74 8.58 -19.42
C GLU A 214 6.12 9.25 -19.34
N GLN A 215 6.31 10.36 -20.05
CA GLN A 215 7.58 11.07 -20.04
C GLN A 215 7.92 11.62 -18.65
N MET A 216 6.95 12.19 -17.92
CA MET A 216 7.12 12.64 -16.56
C MET A 216 7.60 11.49 -15.65
N ASN A 217 7.03 10.30 -15.79
CA ASN A 217 7.41 9.15 -14.96
C ASN A 217 8.82 8.65 -15.27
N ARG A 218 9.25 8.68 -16.54
CA ARG A 218 10.65 8.42 -16.95
C ARG A 218 11.60 9.45 -16.33
N GLU A 219 11.23 10.72 -16.37
CA GLU A 219 12.03 11.82 -15.80
C GLU A 219 12.17 11.69 -14.28
N ILE A 220 11.09 11.35 -13.59
CA ILE A 220 11.11 11.18 -12.12
C ILE A 220 12.19 10.16 -11.72
N VAL A 221 12.19 8.96 -12.30
CA VAL A 221 13.17 7.93 -11.94
C VAL A 221 14.57 8.23 -12.48
N GLY A 222 14.66 9.04 -13.53
CA GLY A 222 15.93 9.40 -14.17
C GLY A 222 16.67 10.56 -13.49
N GLN A 223 15.96 11.44 -12.79
CA GLN A 223 16.52 12.73 -12.31
C GLN A 223 16.51 12.87 -10.78
N TYR A 224 15.60 12.19 -10.04
CA TYR A 224 15.36 12.39 -8.60
C TYR A 224 15.94 11.28 -7.71
N THR A 225 17.05 10.67 -8.12
CA THR A 225 17.69 9.58 -7.34
C THR A 225 18.19 10.06 -5.97
N LYS A 226 18.61 11.33 -5.85
CA LYS A 226 19.03 11.92 -4.58
C LYS A 226 17.85 12.11 -3.61
N GLU A 227 16.72 12.55 -4.12
CA GLU A 227 15.48 12.71 -3.36
C GLU A 227 14.97 11.34 -2.90
N PHE A 228 15.05 10.31 -3.74
CA PHE A 228 14.75 8.95 -3.32
C PHE A 228 15.69 8.47 -2.21
N HIS A 229 17.00 8.73 -2.33
CA HIS A 229 17.94 8.41 -1.27
C HIS A 229 17.55 9.05 0.06
N GLN A 230 17.20 10.35 0.08
CA GLN A 230 16.73 11.06 1.27
C GLN A 230 15.45 10.43 1.85
N ILE A 231 14.51 9.99 1.01
CA ILE A 231 13.31 9.27 1.47
C ILE A 231 13.72 7.98 2.18
N PHE A 232 14.61 7.19 1.60
CA PHE A 232 15.08 5.96 2.22
C PHE A 232 15.85 6.20 3.51
N GLU A 233 16.67 7.26 3.61
CA GLU A 233 17.32 7.64 4.88
C GLU A 233 16.31 7.88 6.01
N ILE A 234 15.18 8.55 5.72
CA ILE A 234 14.10 8.74 6.69
C ILE A 234 13.49 7.39 7.09
N LEU A 235 13.29 6.50 6.15
CA LEU A 235 12.69 5.18 6.38
C LEU A 235 13.63 4.22 7.14
N LEU A 236 14.93 4.47 7.16
CA LEU A 236 15.90 3.69 7.92
C LEU A 236 15.93 4.02 9.43
N ASP A 237 15.24 5.08 9.87
CA ASP A 237 15.10 5.42 11.29
C ASP A 237 13.75 4.97 11.84
N LYS A 238 13.76 3.98 12.75
CA LYS A 238 12.55 3.43 13.41
C LYS A 238 11.71 4.49 14.14
N ASN A 239 12.33 5.58 14.60
CA ASN A 239 11.65 6.64 15.34
C ASN A 239 10.71 7.47 14.46
N ASN A 240 10.88 7.42 13.14
CA ASN A 240 10.05 8.16 12.20
C ASN A 240 8.65 7.53 11.97
N TYR A 241 8.48 6.25 12.29
CA TYR A 241 7.24 5.53 12.01
C TYR A 241 6.12 5.75 13.03
N PRO A 242 4.85 5.70 12.61
CA PRO A 242 4.35 5.52 11.25
C PRO A 242 4.62 6.71 10.30
N VAL A 243 4.91 6.38 9.01
CA VAL A 243 5.25 7.36 7.95
C VAL A 243 4.13 7.40 6.93
N VAL A 244 3.76 8.59 6.46
CA VAL A 244 2.93 8.76 5.26
C VAL A 244 3.70 9.51 4.19
N VAL A 245 3.66 8.99 2.95
CA VAL A 245 4.22 9.65 1.76
C VAL A 245 3.08 10.19 0.93
N HIS A 246 3.15 11.45 0.53
CA HIS A 246 2.11 12.05 -0.29
C HIS A 246 2.62 13.04 -1.34
N CYS A 247 1.76 13.31 -2.32
CA CYS A 247 1.90 14.42 -3.27
C CYS A 247 0.50 15.07 -3.45
N SER A 248 0.21 15.70 -4.56
CA SER A 248 -1.10 16.34 -4.78
C SER A 248 -2.24 15.32 -4.94
N SER A 249 -2.08 14.29 -5.80
CA SER A 249 -3.11 13.26 -6.03
C SER A 249 -2.80 11.91 -5.38
N GLY A 250 -1.59 11.75 -4.84
CA GLY A 250 -1.15 10.47 -4.28
C GLY A 250 -0.94 9.36 -5.31
N LYS A 251 -0.81 9.69 -6.62
CA LYS A 251 -0.71 8.70 -7.72
C LYS A 251 0.69 8.61 -8.32
N GLY A 252 1.10 9.58 -9.13
CA GLY A 252 2.34 9.53 -9.91
C GLY A 252 3.58 9.47 -9.01
N ARG A 253 4.00 10.59 -8.44
CA ARG A 253 5.18 10.68 -7.54
C ARG A 253 5.08 9.71 -6.36
N THR A 254 3.97 9.76 -5.64
CA THR A 254 3.70 8.85 -4.52
C THR A 254 3.67 7.40 -4.97
N GLY A 255 3.11 7.11 -6.15
CA GLY A 255 3.06 5.77 -6.72
C GLY A 255 4.46 5.22 -7.02
N ILE A 256 5.33 6.01 -7.64
CA ILE A 256 6.71 5.62 -7.92
C ILE A 256 7.49 5.40 -6.61
N VAL A 257 7.39 6.32 -5.65
CA VAL A 257 8.06 6.15 -4.34
C VAL A 257 7.55 4.90 -3.62
N SER A 258 6.24 4.66 -3.60
CA SER A 258 5.66 3.44 -3.00
C SER A 258 6.13 2.17 -3.72
N ALA A 259 6.20 2.20 -5.05
CA ALA A 259 6.70 1.08 -5.84
C ALA A 259 8.17 0.76 -5.52
N LEU A 260 9.02 1.78 -5.42
CA LEU A 260 10.43 1.62 -5.05
C LEU A 260 10.61 1.04 -3.64
N ILE A 261 9.80 1.52 -2.68
CA ILE A 261 9.83 1.00 -1.30
C ILE A 261 9.38 -0.47 -1.28
N LEU A 262 8.25 -0.79 -1.92
CA LEU A 262 7.75 -2.16 -1.97
C LEU A 262 8.72 -3.10 -2.71
N ALA A 263 9.36 -2.64 -3.77
CA ALA A 263 10.42 -3.39 -4.46
C ALA A 263 11.62 -3.66 -3.53
N ALA A 264 12.09 -2.66 -2.76
CA ALA A 264 13.16 -2.85 -1.77
C ALA A 264 12.79 -3.84 -0.66
N LEU A 265 11.49 -3.99 -0.36
CA LEU A 265 10.96 -5.00 0.55
C LEU A 265 10.77 -6.38 -0.11
N GLY A 266 11.04 -6.52 -1.40
CA GLY A 266 10.88 -7.76 -2.14
C GLY A 266 9.43 -8.14 -2.45
N VAL A 267 8.53 -7.16 -2.54
CA VAL A 267 7.15 -7.37 -3.00
C VAL A 267 7.14 -7.60 -4.51
N ASN A 268 6.31 -8.54 -4.97
CA ASN A 268 6.21 -8.87 -6.39
C ASN A 268 5.67 -7.68 -7.21
N GLU A 269 6.14 -7.55 -8.43
CA GLU A 269 5.79 -6.49 -9.37
C GLU A 269 4.27 -6.41 -9.63
N ASP A 270 3.61 -7.55 -9.81
CA ASP A 270 2.16 -7.60 -10.02
C ASP A 270 1.39 -6.97 -8.85
N ILE A 271 1.83 -7.25 -7.61
CA ILE A 271 1.24 -6.69 -6.39
C ILE A 271 1.51 -5.17 -6.30
N ILE A 272 2.71 -4.74 -6.68
CA ILE A 272 3.07 -3.31 -6.75
C ILE A 272 2.17 -2.60 -7.77
N MET A 273 1.94 -3.21 -8.92
CA MET A 273 1.06 -2.67 -9.96
C MET A 273 -0.40 -2.60 -9.48
N GLU A 274 -0.88 -3.63 -8.78
CA GLU A 274 -2.21 -3.63 -8.16
C GLU A 274 -2.36 -2.48 -7.16
N ASP A 275 -1.39 -2.30 -6.24
CA ASP A 275 -1.42 -1.16 -5.31
C ASP A 275 -1.46 0.18 -6.08
N TYR A 276 -0.66 0.33 -7.12
CA TYR A 276 -0.66 1.55 -7.93
C TYR A 276 -2.05 1.84 -8.52
N ARG A 277 -2.72 0.82 -9.08
CA ARG A 277 -4.05 0.91 -9.70
C ARG A 277 -5.16 1.23 -8.72
N LEU A 278 -5.05 0.83 -7.44
CA LEU A 278 -6.01 1.18 -6.40
C LEU A 278 -6.19 2.71 -6.26
N SER A 279 -5.26 3.51 -6.76
CA SER A 279 -5.43 4.96 -6.80
C SER A 279 -6.61 5.42 -7.66
N ASN A 280 -7.10 4.59 -8.59
CA ASN A 280 -8.29 4.89 -9.39
C ASN A 280 -9.57 4.76 -8.56
N ASP A 281 -9.57 3.88 -7.55
CA ASP A 281 -10.72 3.61 -6.70
C ASP A 281 -10.79 4.61 -5.53
N TYR A 282 -9.63 5.09 -5.07
CA TYR A 282 -9.51 5.93 -3.87
C TYR A 282 -9.29 7.42 -4.15
N PHE A 283 -9.18 7.80 -5.42
CA PHE A 283 -9.08 9.20 -5.82
C PHE A 283 -10.24 9.62 -6.71
N ASN A 284 -11.06 10.53 -6.22
CA ASN A 284 -12.23 11.05 -6.92
C ASN A 284 -11.89 12.39 -7.59
N ILE A 285 -11.80 12.40 -8.91
CA ILE A 285 -11.48 13.59 -9.71
C ILE A 285 -12.45 14.75 -9.46
N PRO A 286 -13.77 14.53 -9.43
CA PRO A 286 -14.74 15.58 -9.12
C PRO A 286 -14.56 16.24 -7.77
N SER A 287 -14.18 15.47 -6.76
CA SER A 287 -13.89 16.03 -5.43
C SER A 287 -12.60 16.86 -5.45
N ALA A 288 -11.63 16.50 -6.30
CA ALA A 288 -10.38 17.24 -6.49
C ALA A 288 -10.56 18.47 -7.40
N SER A 289 -11.48 18.39 -8.38
CA SER A 289 -11.73 19.47 -9.34
C SER A 289 -13.22 19.63 -9.61
N LYS A 290 -13.87 20.53 -8.88
CA LYS A 290 -15.30 20.82 -9.00
C LYS A 290 -15.74 21.26 -10.41
N TYR A 291 -14.81 21.71 -11.22
CA TYR A 291 -15.08 22.20 -12.58
C TYR A 291 -14.92 21.12 -13.67
N ALA A 292 -14.40 19.94 -13.33
CA ALA A 292 -14.13 18.90 -14.31
C ALA A 292 -15.36 18.51 -15.16
N TYR A 293 -16.54 18.45 -14.52
CA TYR A 293 -17.81 18.12 -15.21
C TYR A 293 -18.35 19.24 -16.13
N GLN A 294 -17.91 20.47 -15.95
CA GLN A 294 -18.37 21.61 -16.75
C GLN A 294 -17.53 21.79 -18.03
N LEU A 295 -16.47 21.02 -18.18
CA LEU A 295 -15.59 21.10 -19.32
C LEU A 295 -16.17 20.34 -20.52
N PRO A 296 -15.77 20.70 -21.76
CA PRO A 296 -16.08 19.91 -22.94
C PRO A 296 -15.63 18.45 -22.78
N VAL A 297 -16.34 17.49 -23.41
CA VAL A 297 -16.08 16.05 -23.29
C VAL A 297 -14.61 15.69 -23.53
N ARG A 298 -13.98 16.29 -24.57
CA ARG A 298 -12.55 16.06 -24.87
C ARG A 298 -11.62 16.51 -23.76
N SER A 299 -11.96 17.59 -23.08
CA SER A 299 -11.20 18.07 -21.91
C SER A 299 -11.41 17.16 -20.71
N GLN A 300 -12.64 16.61 -20.52
CA GLN A 300 -12.92 15.63 -19.47
C GLN A 300 -12.12 14.34 -19.69
N GLU A 301 -12.01 13.85 -20.94
CA GLU A 301 -11.16 12.70 -21.29
C GLU A 301 -9.67 12.96 -20.97
N ALA A 302 -9.17 14.15 -21.33
CA ALA A 302 -7.78 14.52 -21.06
C ALA A 302 -7.50 14.63 -19.54
N ILE A 303 -8.43 15.21 -18.76
CA ILE A 303 -8.34 15.28 -17.29
C ILE A 303 -8.39 13.86 -16.68
N THR A 304 -9.31 13.03 -17.16
CA THR A 304 -9.39 11.62 -16.71
C THR A 304 -8.08 10.90 -16.99
N THR A 305 -7.47 11.09 -18.15
CA THR A 305 -6.16 10.50 -18.48
C THR A 305 -5.07 11.02 -17.54
N LEU A 306 -5.03 12.32 -17.27
CA LEU A 306 -4.05 12.93 -16.36
C LEU A 306 -4.14 12.37 -14.94
N PHE A 307 -5.35 12.11 -14.48
CA PHE A 307 -5.62 11.63 -13.13
C PHE A 307 -5.86 10.12 -13.02
N SER A 308 -5.72 9.32 -14.07
CA SER A 308 -5.77 7.86 -13.98
C SER A 308 -4.43 7.25 -13.58
N ALA A 309 -4.45 6.17 -12.82
CA ALA A 309 -3.30 5.30 -12.55
C ALA A 309 -3.32 4.16 -13.58
N ARG A 310 -2.66 4.37 -14.72
CA ARG A 310 -2.55 3.37 -15.81
C ARG A 310 -1.28 2.57 -15.66
N GLU A 311 -1.32 1.30 -15.98
CA GLU A 311 -0.14 0.41 -15.95
C GLU A 311 1.01 0.98 -16.77
N ASP A 312 0.72 1.46 -17.99
CA ASP A 312 1.73 2.05 -18.87
C ASP A 312 2.50 3.22 -18.23
N PHE A 313 1.85 3.98 -17.34
CA PHE A 313 2.51 5.08 -16.66
C PHE A 313 3.56 4.60 -15.65
N LEU A 314 3.28 3.55 -14.90
CA LEU A 314 4.27 2.98 -14.00
C LEU A 314 5.31 2.18 -14.77
N ASN A 315 4.91 1.47 -15.84
CA ASN A 315 5.81 0.74 -16.73
C ASN A 315 6.81 1.69 -17.42
N ALA A 316 6.39 2.91 -17.81
CA ALA A 316 7.30 3.90 -18.37
C ALA A 316 8.46 4.25 -17.42
N ALA A 317 8.21 4.32 -16.11
CA ALA A 317 9.26 4.48 -15.10
C ALA A 317 10.14 3.22 -15.00
N LYS A 318 9.54 2.03 -14.99
CA LYS A 318 10.25 0.75 -14.98
C LYS A 318 11.16 0.60 -16.19
N ASP A 319 10.65 0.83 -17.40
CA ASP A 319 11.42 0.73 -18.65
C ASP A 319 12.65 1.66 -18.64
N GLU A 320 12.51 2.87 -18.07
CA GLU A 320 13.63 3.79 -17.93
C GLU A 320 14.68 3.31 -16.94
N ILE A 321 14.23 2.69 -15.84
CA ILE A 321 15.10 2.02 -14.85
C ILE A 321 15.85 0.86 -15.52
N GLU A 322 15.13 -0.05 -16.18
CA GLU A 322 15.72 -1.22 -16.84
C GLU A 322 16.70 -0.82 -17.94
N LYS A 323 16.35 0.20 -18.73
CA LYS A 323 17.23 0.73 -19.79
C LYS A 323 18.55 1.26 -19.25
N LYS A 324 18.57 1.94 -18.09
CA LYS A 324 19.74 2.59 -17.52
C LYS A 324 20.55 1.68 -16.59
N TYR A 325 19.87 0.82 -15.84
CA TYR A 325 20.45 0.05 -14.73
C TYR A 325 20.32 -1.47 -14.90
N GLY A 326 19.51 -1.95 -15.86
CA GLY A 326 19.25 -3.36 -16.12
C GLY A 326 18.10 -3.94 -15.30
N ASP A 327 18.01 -3.64 -14.01
CA ASP A 327 16.95 -4.10 -13.11
C ASP A 327 16.74 -3.14 -11.93
N ILE A 328 15.66 -3.39 -11.18
CA ILE A 328 15.27 -2.56 -10.03
C ILE A 328 16.27 -2.67 -8.87
N ASP A 329 16.85 -3.83 -8.62
CA ASP A 329 17.82 -4.04 -7.54
C ASP A 329 19.11 -3.26 -7.80
N THR A 330 19.58 -3.26 -9.03
CA THR A 330 20.71 -2.44 -9.48
C THR A 330 20.39 -0.95 -9.37
N TYR A 331 19.17 -0.54 -9.71
CA TYR A 331 18.73 0.84 -9.55
C TYR A 331 18.70 1.28 -8.09
N LEU A 332 18.15 0.47 -7.19
CA LEU A 332 18.15 0.74 -5.75
C LEU A 332 19.58 0.91 -5.22
N GLN A 333 20.51 0.07 -5.67
CA GLN A 333 21.90 0.08 -5.18
C GLN A 333 22.78 1.13 -5.87
N LYS A 334 22.74 1.25 -7.19
CA LYS A 334 23.67 2.12 -7.94
C LYS A 334 23.03 3.46 -8.33
N GLY A 335 21.72 3.47 -8.59
CA GLY A 335 20.97 4.69 -8.95
C GLY A 335 20.64 5.51 -7.71
N ILE A 336 19.96 4.90 -6.74
CA ILE A 336 19.55 5.54 -5.49
C ILE A 336 20.70 5.54 -4.47
N GLY A 337 21.61 4.57 -4.52
CA GLY A 337 22.79 4.50 -3.65
C GLY A 337 22.56 3.74 -2.35
N LEU A 338 21.57 2.85 -2.28
CA LEU A 338 21.31 2.04 -1.09
C LEU A 338 22.29 0.87 -1.01
N SER A 339 22.98 0.73 0.10
CA SER A 339 23.77 -0.47 0.37
C SER A 339 22.89 -1.68 0.66
N LYS A 340 23.40 -2.88 0.45
CA LYS A 340 22.71 -4.13 0.81
C LYS A 340 22.34 -4.19 2.30
N ASN A 341 23.14 -3.58 3.16
CA ASN A 341 22.88 -3.54 4.60
C ASN A 341 21.71 -2.60 4.93
N GLU A 342 21.57 -1.47 4.23
CA GLU A 342 20.44 -0.56 4.38
C GLU A 342 19.14 -1.21 3.89
N ILE A 343 19.16 -1.92 2.76
CA ILE A 343 18.00 -2.68 2.28
C ILE A 343 17.59 -3.73 3.33
N LYS A 344 18.55 -4.51 3.87
CA LYS A 344 18.27 -5.48 4.95
C LYS A 344 17.74 -4.81 6.21
N ARG A 345 18.27 -3.64 6.57
CA ARG A 345 17.77 -2.84 7.71
C ARG A 345 16.34 -2.38 7.47
N LEU A 346 16.01 -1.85 6.28
CA LEU A 346 14.67 -1.48 5.91
C LEU A 346 13.70 -2.69 6.02
N GLN A 347 14.10 -3.84 5.48
CA GLN A 347 13.36 -5.09 5.60
C GLN A 347 13.15 -5.51 7.06
N SER A 348 14.15 -5.37 7.92
CA SER A 348 14.02 -5.66 9.35
C SER A 348 13.07 -4.72 10.10
N ILE A 349 12.88 -3.51 9.60
CA ILE A 349 11.94 -2.53 10.17
C ILE A 349 10.51 -2.80 9.69
N LEU A 350 10.35 -3.05 8.40
CA LEU A 350 9.05 -3.03 7.72
C LEU A 350 8.46 -4.42 7.41
N LEU A 351 9.23 -5.49 7.57
CA LEU A 351 8.70 -6.85 7.38
C LEU A 351 8.49 -7.56 8.72
N THR A 352 7.42 -8.33 8.78
CA THR A 352 7.11 -9.23 9.90
C THR A 352 7.06 -10.66 9.40
N ASP A 353 7.34 -11.62 10.27
CA ASP A 353 7.24 -13.03 9.93
C ASP A 353 5.79 -13.38 9.55
N ASN A 354 5.63 -14.36 8.65
CA ASN A 354 4.33 -14.99 8.43
C ASN A 354 4.01 -15.78 9.70
N GLU A 355 2.96 -15.39 10.40
CA GLU A 355 2.44 -16.10 11.57
C GLU A 355 1.71 -17.38 11.14
#